data_c55f3354063c4ec3f4c37656b24a0e72
#
_entry.id   c55f3354063c4ec3f4c37656b24a0e72
#
_cell.length_a   1.000
_cell.length_b   1.000
_cell.length_c   1.000
_cell.angle_alpha   90.00
_cell.angle_beta   90.00
_cell.angle_gamma   90.00
#
_symmetry.space_group_name_H-M   'P 1'
#
loop_
_entity.id
_entity.type
_entity.pdbx_description
1 polymer ?
#
loop_
_entity_poly.entity_id
_entity_poly.type
_entity_poly.pdbx_seq_one_letter_code
_entity_poly.pdbx_strand_id
1 'polypeptide(L)'
;MIRQLTKCIREYKAPTIWTLVLILAEVAIDVIIPFETANLINEVKAGAELGGIVRVGLVLVLLAMISLVCGGAAGFTGSKAASGFAKNVRHDLFTKVQSFSFENIDKFSSASLVTRMTTDIQNVQMAYMMCIRIAVRAPLMMIFSIIMAFIMGGRLALTFVVIVPVLVVGLFFIAREAMPAFRAVFRKYDKLNESVEENVRAMRVVKGFARESYETKKFTAASDNIRGDFTHAERVVALNSPLMQLCVYFNMVFVLFVGSKLIITNGGTTIDVGQLSAMLTYGIQVLMSLMIVSMIYVMLTMSAESVKRICEVLSEESALTDPVAPVTTVADGSVDFDGVSFKYSAGAEKYALRDIDLHIASGQTVGILGGTGSSKSTLVQLIPRLYDVTEGSVKVGGVDVREYDLDALRSAVSMVLQKNELFSGTIRENLRWGNENATDAELEEACRLAQADDFIRSFPDGYDTHIEQGGTNVSGGQKQRLCIARALLKKPKILILDDSTSAVDTRTDALIREGFKSYIPETTKIIIAQRVASVQDADLILVMDGGAIAASGTHEELLKTSGIYREVYESQTNGGDENA
;
A
#
# COMPACT_ATOMS: atom_id res chain seq x y z
N MET A 1 -4.05 -16.51 -5.13
CA MET A 1 -3.51 -15.75 -3.98
C MET A 1 -2.24 -16.39 -3.40
N ILE A 2 -2.28 -17.51 -2.68
CA ILE A 2 -1.08 -18.15 -2.07
C ILE A 2 -0.01 -18.46 -3.13
N ARG A 3 -0.40 -19.05 -4.28
CA ARG A 3 0.53 -19.35 -5.38
C ARG A 3 1.20 -18.11 -5.99
N GLN A 4 0.58 -16.96 -5.91
CA GLN A 4 1.17 -15.68 -6.35
C GLN A 4 2.27 -15.25 -5.37
N LEU A 5 1.97 -15.24 -4.08
CA LEU A 5 2.93 -14.86 -3.05
C LEU A 5 4.11 -15.83 -2.95
N THR A 6 3.90 -17.14 -3.16
CA THR A 6 5.03 -18.10 -3.18
C THR A 6 6.05 -17.83 -4.28
N LYS A 7 5.66 -17.19 -5.39
CA LYS A 7 6.60 -16.74 -6.42
C LYS A 7 7.56 -15.65 -5.92
N CYS A 8 7.16 -14.85 -4.92
CA CYS A 8 7.99 -13.79 -4.35
C CYS A 8 9.08 -14.32 -3.40
N ILE A 9 9.11 -15.63 -3.08
CA ILE A 9 10.16 -16.21 -2.22
C ILE A 9 11.52 -16.19 -2.93
N ARG A 10 11.58 -16.44 -4.25
CA ARG A 10 12.77 -16.34 -5.14
C ARG A 10 14.04 -16.90 -4.49
N GLU A 11 15.04 -16.05 -4.28
CA GLU A 11 16.37 -16.40 -3.71
C GLU A 11 16.31 -16.83 -2.23
N TYR A 12 15.19 -16.59 -1.54
CA TYR A 12 15.03 -16.94 -0.12
C TYR A 12 14.46 -18.34 0.12
N LYS A 13 14.38 -19.20 -0.92
CA LYS A 13 13.97 -20.60 -0.78
C LYS A 13 14.92 -21.40 0.14
N ALA A 14 16.22 -21.20 0.00
CA ALA A 14 17.21 -21.90 0.82
C ALA A 14 17.07 -21.54 2.32
N PRO A 15 17.04 -20.27 2.75
CA PRO A 15 16.76 -19.92 4.15
C PRO A 15 15.43 -20.49 4.66
N THR A 16 14.38 -20.50 3.85
CA THR A 16 13.07 -21.08 4.21
C THR A 16 13.18 -22.57 4.50
N ILE A 17 13.84 -23.35 3.61
CA ILE A 17 14.04 -24.80 3.78
C ILE A 17 14.90 -25.08 5.00
N TRP A 18 16.01 -24.34 5.18
CA TRP A 18 16.86 -24.49 6.37
C TRP A 18 16.12 -24.22 7.66
N THR A 19 15.22 -23.22 7.69
CA THR A 19 14.37 -22.96 8.86
C THR A 19 13.51 -24.19 9.20
N LEU A 20 12.89 -24.82 8.20
CA LEU A 20 12.06 -26.01 8.40
C LEU A 20 12.88 -27.20 8.91
N VAL A 21 14.07 -27.43 8.35
CA VAL A 21 14.97 -28.52 8.75
C VAL A 21 15.45 -28.32 10.19
N LEU A 22 15.87 -27.10 10.53
CA LEU A 22 16.35 -26.77 11.88
C LEU A 22 15.24 -26.91 12.93
N ILE A 23 14.00 -26.50 12.61
CA ILE A 23 12.83 -26.69 13.49
C ILE A 23 12.53 -28.17 13.68
N LEU A 24 12.61 -28.98 12.63
CA LEU A 24 12.41 -30.42 12.75
C LEU A 24 13.46 -31.05 13.69
N ALA A 25 14.71 -30.64 13.55
CA ALA A 25 15.81 -31.09 14.44
C ALA A 25 15.59 -30.62 15.89
N GLU A 26 15.22 -29.34 16.09
CA GLU A 26 14.91 -28.77 17.40
C GLU A 26 13.78 -29.56 18.08
N VAL A 27 12.65 -29.78 17.39
CA VAL A 27 11.49 -30.50 17.93
C VAL A 27 11.84 -31.96 18.26
N ALA A 28 12.62 -32.62 17.41
CA ALA A 28 13.06 -34.00 17.69
C ALA A 28 13.89 -34.09 18.98
N ILE A 29 14.79 -33.14 19.18
CA ILE A 29 15.61 -33.06 20.39
C ILE A 29 14.76 -32.72 21.62
N ASP A 30 13.87 -31.72 21.52
CA ASP A 30 12.98 -31.31 22.59
C ASP A 30 12.08 -32.44 23.08
N VAL A 31 11.75 -33.40 22.21
CA VAL A 31 10.96 -34.59 22.57
C VAL A 31 11.83 -35.71 23.14
N ILE A 32 13.13 -35.78 22.81
CA ILE A 32 14.07 -36.78 23.36
C ILE A 32 14.48 -36.40 24.79
N ILE A 33 14.58 -35.11 25.12
CA ILE A 33 15.01 -34.66 26.47
C ILE A 33 14.17 -35.26 27.62
N PRO A 34 12.82 -35.24 27.60
CA PRO A 34 12.03 -35.90 28.64
C PRO A 34 12.24 -37.44 28.71
N PHE A 35 12.52 -38.08 27.57
CA PHE A 35 12.83 -39.51 27.51
C PHE A 35 14.14 -39.80 28.28
N GLU A 36 15.21 -39.08 27.97
CA GLU A 36 16.50 -39.24 28.67
C GLU A 36 16.44 -38.83 30.13
N THR A 37 15.60 -37.83 30.45
CA THR A 37 15.31 -37.44 31.84
C THR A 37 14.65 -38.58 32.62
N ALA A 38 13.72 -39.31 31.98
CA ALA A 38 13.09 -40.49 32.59
C ALA A 38 14.13 -41.61 32.88
N ASN A 39 15.03 -41.82 31.94
CA ASN A 39 16.15 -42.78 32.11
C ASN A 39 17.02 -42.39 33.29
N LEU A 40 17.38 -41.12 33.41
CA LEU A 40 18.17 -40.60 34.53
C LEU A 40 17.46 -40.83 35.87
N ILE A 41 16.15 -40.53 35.97
CA ILE A 41 15.36 -40.73 37.19
C ILE A 41 15.37 -42.20 37.60
N ASN A 42 15.27 -43.12 36.64
CA ASN A 42 15.27 -44.56 36.89
C ASN A 42 16.64 -45.06 37.33
N GLU A 43 17.73 -44.57 36.73
CA GLU A 43 19.09 -44.88 37.18
C GLU A 43 19.37 -44.41 38.60
N VAL A 44 18.95 -43.17 38.96
CA VAL A 44 19.06 -42.65 40.32
C VAL A 44 18.28 -43.54 41.31
N LYS A 45 17.07 -43.96 40.92
CA LYS A 45 16.24 -44.88 41.77
C LYS A 45 16.88 -46.24 41.96
N ALA A 46 17.59 -46.73 40.91
CA ALA A 46 18.30 -48.04 40.97
C ALA A 46 19.63 -47.98 41.79
N GLY A 47 20.02 -46.83 42.29
CA GLY A 47 21.23 -46.66 43.05
C GLY A 47 22.51 -46.62 42.19
N ALA A 48 22.39 -46.07 40.97
CA ALA A 48 23.51 -45.96 40.05
C ALA A 48 24.68 -45.17 40.65
N GLU A 49 25.90 -45.51 40.25
CA GLU A 49 27.12 -44.79 40.61
C GLU A 49 27.09 -43.33 40.12
N LEU A 50 27.66 -42.41 40.87
CA LEU A 50 27.75 -40.99 40.52
C LEU A 50 28.25 -40.74 39.09
N GLY A 51 29.20 -41.59 38.63
CA GLY A 51 29.75 -41.50 37.25
C GLY A 51 28.70 -41.72 36.16
N GLY A 52 27.75 -42.66 36.35
CA GLY A 52 26.64 -42.89 35.43
C GLY A 52 25.68 -41.67 35.33
N ILE A 53 25.30 -41.15 36.51
CA ILE A 53 24.43 -39.96 36.62
C ILE A 53 25.05 -38.73 35.91
N VAL A 54 26.35 -38.50 36.13
CA VAL A 54 27.09 -37.39 35.52
C VAL A 54 27.13 -37.57 33.98
N ARG A 55 27.31 -38.78 33.48
CA ARG A 55 27.31 -39.06 32.05
C ARG A 55 25.98 -38.73 31.39
N VAL A 56 24.87 -39.19 31.94
CA VAL A 56 23.52 -38.89 31.39
C VAL A 56 23.21 -37.39 31.54
N GLY A 57 23.62 -36.76 32.65
CA GLY A 57 23.49 -35.31 32.84
C GLY A 57 24.26 -34.52 31.75
N LEU A 58 25.45 -34.94 31.38
CA LEU A 58 26.23 -34.34 30.30
C LEU A 58 25.55 -34.52 28.92
N VAL A 59 24.94 -35.67 28.67
CA VAL A 59 24.15 -35.91 27.45
C VAL A 59 22.95 -34.97 27.39
N LEU A 60 22.23 -34.79 28.49
CA LEU A 60 21.11 -33.84 28.57
C LEU A 60 21.55 -32.40 28.29
N VAL A 61 22.67 -31.96 28.88
CA VAL A 61 23.27 -30.65 28.60
C VAL A 61 23.63 -30.51 27.12
N LEU A 62 24.25 -31.52 26.55
CA LEU A 62 24.62 -31.54 25.12
C LEU A 62 23.36 -31.40 24.23
N LEU A 63 22.31 -32.19 24.50
CA LEU A 63 21.05 -32.14 23.78
C LEU A 63 20.40 -30.75 23.90
N ALA A 64 20.35 -30.17 25.10
CA ALA A 64 19.84 -28.82 25.32
C ALA A 64 20.64 -27.75 24.56
N MET A 65 21.99 -27.88 24.51
CA MET A 65 22.82 -26.97 23.73
C MET A 65 22.60 -27.12 22.21
N ILE A 66 22.41 -28.32 21.71
CA ILE A 66 22.09 -28.55 20.29
C ILE A 66 20.71 -27.97 19.95
N SER A 67 19.71 -28.21 20.81
CA SER A 67 18.36 -27.62 20.64
C SER A 67 18.43 -26.08 20.62
N LEU A 68 19.18 -25.46 21.54
CA LEU A 68 19.41 -24.02 21.56
C LEU A 68 20.02 -23.50 20.26
N VAL A 69 21.06 -24.18 19.75
CA VAL A 69 21.72 -23.80 18.49
C VAL A 69 20.77 -23.96 17.32
N CYS A 70 20.02 -25.07 17.24
CA CYS A 70 19.03 -25.30 16.20
C CYS A 70 17.91 -24.24 16.23
N GLY A 71 17.36 -23.93 17.40
CA GLY A 71 16.32 -22.92 17.58
C GLY A 71 16.81 -21.51 17.26
N GLY A 72 18.03 -21.15 17.69
CA GLY A 72 18.68 -19.89 17.36
C GLY A 72 18.96 -19.75 15.86
N ALA A 73 19.51 -20.77 15.23
CA ALA A 73 19.75 -20.81 13.79
C ALA A 73 18.45 -20.77 12.97
N ALA A 74 17.40 -21.47 13.43
CA ALA A 74 16.07 -21.41 12.83
C ALA A 74 15.47 -20.00 12.95
N GLY A 75 15.70 -19.31 14.07
CA GLY A 75 15.31 -17.91 14.25
C GLY A 75 16.00 -16.98 13.25
N PHE A 76 17.31 -17.13 13.09
CA PHE A 76 18.12 -16.34 12.17
C PHE A 76 17.73 -16.59 10.71
N THR A 77 17.65 -17.85 10.28
CA THR A 77 17.27 -18.20 8.91
C THR A 77 15.82 -17.83 8.59
N GLY A 78 14.90 -17.98 9.56
CA GLY A 78 13.51 -17.58 9.43
C GLY A 78 13.33 -16.08 9.29
N SER A 79 14.05 -15.28 10.08
CA SER A 79 14.05 -13.81 9.95
C SER A 79 14.58 -13.37 8.58
N LYS A 80 15.68 -13.96 8.12
CA LYS A 80 16.24 -13.69 6.80
C LYS A 80 15.26 -14.04 5.68
N ALA A 81 14.58 -15.19 5.79
CA ALA A 81 13.58 -15.62 4.82
C ALA A 81 12.38 -14.67 4.79
N ALA A 82 11.83 -14.30 5.96
CA ALA A 82 10.66 -13.45 6.06
C ALA A 82 10.93 -12.00 5.60
N SER A 83 12.07 -11.42 6.00
CA SER A 83 12.46 -10.07 5.58
C SER A 83 12.76 -10.02 4.07
N GLY A 84 13.42 -11.05 3.55
CA GLY A 84 13.70 -11.17 2.12
C GLY A 84 12.43 -11.35 1.28
N PHE A 85 11.50 -12.18 1.75
CA PHE A 85 10.19 -12.32 1.14
C PHE A 85 9.43 -10.97 1.09
N ALA A 86 9.40 -10.23 2.21
CA ALA A 86 8.76 -8.91 2.28
C ALA A 86 9.43 -7.88 1.36
N LYS A 87 10.77 -7.91 1.23
CA LYS A 87 11.52 -7.10 0.27
C LYS A 87 11.02 -7.34 -1.15
N ASN A 88 10.91 -8.62 -1.55
CA ASN A 88 10.48 -8.98 -2.90
C ASN A 88 9.02 -8.60 -3.16
N VAL A 89 8.12 -8.82 -2.19
CA VAL A 89 6.70 -8.39 -2.30
C VAL A 89 6.61 -6.88 -2.46
N ARG A 90 7.39 -6.11 -1.69
CA ARG A 90 7.42 -4.64 -1.77
C ARG A 90 7.93 -4.17 -3.13
N HIS A 91 8.99 -4.80 -3.64
CA HIS A 91 9.53 -4.51 -4.96
C HIS A 91 8.50 -4.78 -6.06
N ASP A 92 7.86 -5.96 -6.03
CA ASP A 92 6.87 -6.35 -7.03
C ASP A 92 5.64 -5.44 -7.01
N LEU A 93 5.15 -5.07 -5.80
CA LEU A 93 4.06 -4.11 -5.64
C LEU A 93 4.44 -2.73 -6.19
N PHE A 94 5.62 -2.23 -5.84
CA PHE A 94 6.08 -0.92 -6.31
C PHE A 94 6.21 -0.90 -7.84
N THR A 95 6.87 -1.90 -8.43
CA THR A 95 6.99 -2.04 -9.89
C THR A 95 5.62 -2.12 -10.57
N LYS A 96 4.69 -2.87 -9.96
CA LYS A 96 3.33 -3.01 -10.49
C LYS A 96 2.56 -1.68 -10.45
N VAL A 97 2.64 -0.94 -9.36
CA VAL A 97 2.00 0.38 -9.24
C VAL A 97 2.59 1.39 -10.22
N GLN A 98 3.91 1.33 -10.49
CA GLN A 98 4.54 2.18 -11.52
C GLN A 98 4.01 1.89 -12.94
N SER A 99 3.53 0.68 -13.21
CA SER A 99 2.93 0.30 -14.49
C SER A 99 1.42 0.63 -14.61
N PHE A 100 0.80 1.19 -13.57
CA PHE A 100 -0.63 1.50 -13.56
C PHE A 100 -0.96 2.72 -14.43
N SER A 101 -2.10 2.65 -15.09
CA SER A 101 -2.75 3.80 -15.69
C SER A 101 -3.42 4.68 -14.62
N PHE A 102 -3.85 5.88 -15.00
CA PHE A 102 -4.61 6.76 -14.11
C PHE A 102 -5.92 6.10 -13.64
N GLU A 103 -6.60 5.36 -14.51
CA GLU A 103 -7.80 4.59 -14.16
C GLU A 103 -7.54 3.58 -13.03
N ASN A 104 -6.42 2.86 -13.09
CA ASN A 104 -6.03 1.94 -12.01
C ASN A 104 -5.72 2.68 -10.70
N ILE A 105 -5.05 3.85 -10.76
CA ILE A 105 -4.72 4.67 -9.58
C ILE A 105 -6.00 5.21 -8.95
N ASP A 106 -6.96 5.67 -9.74
CA ASP A 106 -8.27 6.15 -9.27
C ASP A 106 -9.05 5.04 -8.56
N LYS A 107 -9.01 3.81 -9.11
CA LYS A 107 -9.65 2.63 -8.52
C LYS A 107 -9.14 2.30 -7.13
N PHE A 108 -7.82 2.38 -6.89
CA PHE A 108 -7.21 1.96 -5.63
C PHE A 108 -7.02 3.07 -4.61
N SER A 109 -7.03 4.32 -5.00
CA SER A 109 -6.59 5.52 -4.27
C SER A 109 -5.12 5.45 -3.77
N SER A 110 -4.44 6.58 -3.76
CA SER A 110 -3.03 6.68 -3.33
C SER A 110 -2.83 6.26 -1.87
N ALA A 111 -3.74 6.66 -0.98
CA ALA A 111 -3.67 6.30 0.45
C ALA A 111 -3.79 4.80 0.67
N SER A 112 -4.69 4.11 -0.06
CA SER A 112 -4.83 2.66 -0.01
C SER A 112 -3.58 1.95 -0.51
N LEU A 113 -2.97 2.41 -1.61
CA LEU A 113 -1.72 1.83 -2.14
C LEU A 113 -0.57 1.96 -1.14
N VAL A 114 -0.42 3.11 -0.48
CA VAL A 114 0.59 3.30 0.57
C VAL A 114 0.38 2.31 1.72
N THR A 115 -0.86 2.14 2.21
CA THR A 115 -1.18 1.19 3.28
C THR A 115 -0.83 -0.25 2.87
N ARG A 116 -1.10 -0.63 1.61
CA ARG A 116 -0.74 -1.97 1.08
C ARG A 116 0.76 -2.18 1.01
N MET A 117 1.55 -1.15 0.67
CA MET A 117 3.01 -1.21 0.59
C MET A 117 3.71 -1.18 1.96
N THR A 118 3.04 -0.72 2.99
CA THR A 118 3.58 -0.60 4.36
C THR A 118 2.98 -1.62 5.30
N THR A 119 1.81 -1.35 5.84
CA THR A 119 1.17 -2.15 6.89
C THR A 119 0.79 -3.55 6.42
N ASP A 120 0.19 -3.69 5.22
CA ASP A 120 -0.22 -5.00 4.72
C ASP A 120 0.97 -5.91 4.44
N ILE A 121 2.08 -5.38 3.88
CA ILE A 121 3.31 -6.17 3.70
C ILE A 121 3.87 -6.60 5.05
N GLN A 122 3.84 -5.74 6.07
CA GLN A 122 4.33 -6.09 7.40
C GLN A 122 3.50 -7.23 8.02
N ASN A 123 2.17 -7.18 7.89
CA ASN A 123 1.27 -8.24 8.34
C ASN A 123 1.56 -9.57 7.61
N VAL A 124 1.78 -9.52 6.30
CA VAL A 124 2.09 -10.70 5.48
C VAL A 124 3.49 -11.24 5.78
N GLN A 125 4.47 -10.39 6.05
CA GLN A 125 5.80 -10.78 6.52
C GLN A 125 5.72 -11.55 7.84
N MET A 126 4.95 -11.03 8.81
CA MET A 126 4.76 -11.67 10.11
C MET A 126 4.03 -13.01 9.97
N ALA A 127 2.98 -13.06 9.15
CA ALA A 127 2.27 -14.30 8.84
C ALA A 127 3.18 -15.34 8.19
N TYR A 128 4.03 -14.94 7.24
CA TYR A 128 4.99 -15.82 6.59
C TYR A 128 6.01 -16.38 7.59
N MET A 129 6.58 -15.52 8.46
CA MET A 129 7.49 -15.96 9.51
C MET A 129 6.83 -16.97 10.46
N MET A 130 5.58 -16.70 10.85
CA MET A 130 4.80 -17.64 11.68
C MET A 130 4.52 -18.95 10.98
N CYS A 131 4.18 -18.91 9.69
CA CYS A 131 3.94 -20.11 8.91
C CYS A 131 5.17 -21.02 8.83
N ILE A 132 6.35 -20.45 8.53
CA ILE A 132 7.57 -21.27 8.35
C ILE A 132 8.20 -21.74 9.67
N ARG A 133 7.88 -21.07 10.80
CA ARG A 133 8.48 -21.37 12.10
C ARG A 133 7.50 -22.01 13.07
N ILE A 134 6.47 -21.27 13.48
CA ILE A 134 5.60 -21.66 14.61
C ILE A 134 4.51 -22.64 14.14
N ALA A 135 3.93 -22.42 12.95
CA ALA A 135 2.89 -23.28 12.40
C ALA A 135 3.40 -24.68 11.99
N VAL A 136 4.71 -24.83 11.82
CA VAL A 136 5.36 -26.15 11.60
C VAL A 136 5.76 -26.76 12.94
N ARG A 137 6.36 -25.97 13.84
CA ARG A 137 6.84 -26.45 15.15
C ARG A 137 5.71 -27.02 16.02
N ALA A 138 4.60 -26.29 16.15
CA ALA A 138 3.55 -26.68 17.09
C ALA A 138 2.86 -28.01 16.74
N PRO A 139 2.41 -28.27 15.49
CA PRO A 139 1.85 -29.57 15.14
C PRO A 139 2.87 -30.72 15.24
N LEU A 140 4.12 -30.50 14.84
CA LEU A 140 5.17 -31.51 14.97
C LEU A 140 5.43 -31.86 16.43
N MET A 141 5.54 -30.85 17.29
CA MET A 141 5.72 -31.02 18.74
C MET A 141 4.56 -31.82 19.34
N MET A 142 3.32 -31.49 18.95
CA MET A 142 2.12 -32.22 19.40
C MET A 142 2.16 -33.69 18.97
N ILE A 143 2.43 -33.96 17.69
CA ILE A 143 2.46 -35.31 17.14
C ILE A 143 3.55 -36.14 17.80
N PHE A 144 4.80 -35.63 17.86
CA PHE A 144 5.92 -36.35 18.44
C PHE A 144 5.75 -36.58 19.95
N SER A 145 5.23 -35.56 20.68
CA SER A 145 4.95 -35.72 22.11
C SER A 145 3.86 -36.76 22.37
N ILE A 146 2.81 -36.86 21.54
CA ILE A 146 1.81 -37.90 21.64
C ILE A 146 2.42 -39.30 21.37
N ILE A 147 3.23 -39.43 20.31
CA ILE A 147 3.90 -40.69 19.99
C ILE A 147 4.78 -41.14 21.16
N MET A 148 5.62 -40.23 21.69
CA MET A 148 6.47 -40.57 22.83
C MET A 148 5.69 -40.87 24.12
N ALA A 149 4.57 -40.18 24.33
CA ALA A 149 3.71 -40.49 25.44
C ALA A 149 3.12 -41.93 25.33
N PHE A 150 2.76 -42.39 24.14
CA PHE A 150 2.34 -43.79 23.92
C PHE A 150 3.48 -44.79 24.12
N ILE A 151 4.69 -44.46 23.71
CA ILE A 151 5.90 -45.29 23.89
C ILE A 151 6.20 -45.44 25.40
N MET A 152 6.16 -44.34 26.15
CA MET A 152 6.54 -44.30 27.56
C MET A 152 5.42 -44.74 28.50
N GLY A 153 4.18 -44.32 28.25
CA GLY A 153 3.04 -44.49 29.15
C GLY A 153 2.07 -45.58 28.73
N GLY A 154 2.22 -46.17 27.53
CA GLY A 154 1.33 -47.23 27.04
C GLY A 154 -0.14 -46.82 27.12
N ARG A 155 -0.96 -47.62 27.90
CA ARG A 155 -2.39 -47.32 28.07
C ARG A 155 -2.70 -46.01 28.80
N LEU A 156 -1.76 -45.49 29.60
CA LEU A 156 -1.94 -44.22 30.30
C LEU A 156 -2.03 -43.04 29.32
N ALA A 157 -1.35 -43.16 28.16
CA ALA A 157 -1.41 -42.15 27.10
C ALA A 157 -2.81 -41.98 26.46
N LEU A 158 -3.74 -42.93 26.68
CA LEU A 158 -5.15 -42.78 26.25
C LEU A 158 -5.83 -41.56 26.87
N THR A 159 -5.27 -41.00 27.95
CA THR A 159 -5.71 -39.73 28.53
C THR A 159 -5.75 -38.63 27.49
N PHE A 160 -4.75 -38.59 26.58
CA PHE A 160 -4.68 -37.58 25.53
C PHE A 160 -5.79 -37.72 24.49
N VAL A 161 -6.29 -38.93 24.26
CA VAL A 161 -7.42 -39.17 23.36
C VAL A 161 -8.71 -38.51 23.88
N VAL A 162 -8.79 -38.27 25.21
CA VAL A 162 -9.92 -37.59 25.85
C VAL A 162 -9.68 -36.09 26.01
N ILE A 163 -8.53 -35.72 26.54
CA ILE A 163 -8.24 -34.30 26.88
C ILE A 163 -8.06 -33.44 25.64
N VAL A 164 -7.36 -33.93 24.61
CA VAL A 164 -7.12 -33.18 23.39
C VAL A 164 -8.41 -32.77 22.68
N PRO A 165 -9.37 -33.72 22.42
CA PRO A 165 -10.68 -33.32 21.88
C PRO A 165 -11.46 -32.34 22.75
N VAL A 166 -11.43 -32.48 24.07
CA VAL A 166 -12.11 -31.54 24.99
C VAL A 166 -11.54 -30.14 24.83
N LEU A 167 -10.21 -30.02 24.81
CA LEU A 167 -9.56 -28.74 24.62
C LEU A 167 -9.81 -28.17 23.20
N VAL A 168 -9.75 -29.00 22.14
CA VAL A 168 -10.05 -28.59 20.76
C VAL A 168 -11.47 -28.04 20.64
N VAL A 169 -12.45 -28.76 21.18
CA VAL A 169 -13.86 -28.36 21.17
C VAL A 169 -14.04 -27.05 21.94
N GLY A 170 -13.44 -26.94 23.13
CA GLY A 170 -13.50 -25.71 23.93
C GLY A 170 -12.88 -24.49 23.20
N LEU A 171 -11.68 -24.67 22.66
CA LEU A 171 -11.02 -23.62 21.87
C LEU A 171 -11.81 -23.25 20.61
N PHE A 172 -12.43 -24.24 19.95
CA PHE A 172 -13.28 -23.99 18.78
C PHE A 172 -14.50 -23.12 19.14
N PHE A 173 -15.19 -23.41 20.24
CA PHE A 173 -16.32 -22.57 20.68
C PHE A 173 -15.90 -21.17 21.06
N ILE A 174 -14.77 -21.01 21.78
CA ILE A 174 -14.22 -19.70 22.10
C ILE A 174 -13.86 -18.92 20.82
N ALA A 175 -13.17 -19.55 19.86
CA ALA A 175 -12.82 -18.93 18.60
C ALA A 175 -14.06 -18.53 17.77
N ARG A 176 -15.08 -19.42 17.73
CA ARG A 176 -16.34 -19.19 17.03
C ARG A 176 -17.07 -17.95 17.55
N GLU A 177 -17.07 -17.73 18.85
CA GLU A 177 -17.72 -16.57 19.50
C GLU A 177 -16.85 -15.30 19.42
N ALA A 178 -15.53 -15.42 19.62
CA ALA A 178 -14.62 -14.29 19.63
C ALA A 178 -14.43 -13.65 18.25
N MET A 179 -14.35 -14.44 17.17
CA MET A 179 -14.04 -13.94 15.83
C MET A 179 -15.07 -12.93 15.29
N PRO A 180 -16.40 -13.15 15.39
CA PRO A 180 -17.38 -12.15 14.99
C PRO A 180 -17.30 -10.87 15.82
N ALA A 181 -17.06 -11.01 17.14
CA ALA A 181 -16.91 -9.88 18.05
C ALA A 181 -15.71 -9.00 17.66
N PHE A 182 -14.53 -9.58 17.42
CA PHE A 182 -13.37 -8.84 16.93
C PHE A 182 -13.61 -8.17 15.58
N ARG A 183 -14.26 -8.84 14.62
CA ARG A 183 -14.60 -8.22 13.33
C ARG A 183 -15.53 -7.01 13.50
N ALA A 184 -16.45 -7.06 14.47
CA ALA A 184 -17.30 -5.91 14.78
C ALA A 184 -16.50 -4.73 15.37
N VAL A 185 -15.57 -5.02 16.29
CA VAL A 185 -14.64 -4.05 16.86
C VAL A 185 -13.81 -3.37 15.76
N PHE A 186 -13.17 -4.15 14.88
CA PHE A 186 -12.32 -3.58 13.82
C PHE A 186 -13.10 -2.66 12.88
N ARG A 187 -14.32 -3.04 12.46
CA ARG A 187 -15.16 -2.16 11.65
C ARG A 187 -15.51 -0.83 12.33
N LYS A 188 -15.71 -0.84 13.65
CA LYS A 188 -15.92 0.40 14.43
C LYS A 188 -14.64 1.21 14.57
N TYR A 189 -13.51 0.53 14.69
CA TYR A 189 -12.18 1.15 14.75
C TYR A 189 -11.85 1.88 13.44
N ASP A 190 -12.15 1.28 12.29
CA ASP A 190 -11.97 1.90 10.98
C ASP A 190 -12.78 3.20 10.87
N LYS A 191 -14.07 3.17 11.27
CA LYS A 191 -14.91 4.38 11.31
C LYS A 191 -14.42 5.45 12.28
N LEU A 192 -13.84 5.06 13.41
CA LEU A 192 -13.22 5.99 14.35
C LEU A 192 -12.00 6.66 13.71
N ASN A 193 -11.15 5.88 13.05
CA ASN A 193 -9.96 6.39 12.37
C ASN A 193 -10.33 7.37 11.25
N GLU A 194 -11.34 7.07 10.43
CA GLU A 194 -11.89 7.98 9.42
C GLU A 194 -12.33 9.30 10.04
N SER A 195 -13.08 9.24 11.17
CA SER A 195 -13.55 10.43 11.87
C SER A 195 -12.40 11.24 12.48
N VAL A 196 -11.35 10.59 12.97
CA VAL A 196 -10.14 11.26 13.49
C VAL A 196 -9.38 11.93 12.35
N GLU A 197 -9.19 11.24 11.23
CA GLU A 197 -8.52 11.81 10.04
C GLU A 197 -9.26 13.04 9.51
N GLU A 198 -10.59 12.94 9.40
CA GLU A 198 -11.44 14.07 9.02
C GLU A 198 -11.27 15.26 9.97
N ASN A 199 -11.33 15.01 11.29
CA ASN A 199 -11.18 16.05 12.32
C ASN A 199 -9.79 16.71 12.25
N VAL A 200 -8.73 15.93 12.11
CA VAL A 200 -7.35 16.46 12.01
C VAL A 200 -7.18 17.31 10.74
N ARG A 201 -7.71 16.86 9.61
CA ARG A 201 -7.69 17.66 8.36
C ARG A 201 -8.49 18.96 8.50
N ALA A 202 -9.65 18.89 9.16
CA ALA A 202 -10.55 20.00 9.37
C ALA A 202 -10.25 20.80 10.67
N MET A 203 -9.11 20.60 11.33
CA MET A 203 -8.81 21.20 12.63
C MET A 203 -8.95 22.73 12.65
N ARG A 204 -8.57 23.40 11.55
CA ARG A 204 -8.75 24.85 11.41
C ARG A 204 -10.22 25.26 11.44
N VAL A 205 -11.10 24.43 10.85
CA VAL A 205 -12.56 24.65 10.87
C VAL A 205 -13.10 24.42 12.28
N VAL A 206 -12.72 23.30 12.93
CA VAL A 206 -13.11 23.00 14.31
C VAL A 206 -12.73 24.15 15.25
N LYS A 207 -11.52 24.67 15.12
CA LYS A 207 -11.01 25.83 15.89
C LYS A 207 -11.74 27.13 15.53
N GLY A 208 -11.94 27.39 14.24
CA GLY A 208 -12.63 28.60 13.76
C GLY A 208 -14.10 28.70 14.22
N PHE A 209 -14.76 27.55 14.40
CA PHE A 209 -16.16 27.50 14.88
C PHE A 209 -16.27 27.16 16.38
N ALA A 210 -15.15 27.07 17.14
CA ALA A 210 -15.11 26.73 18.56
C ALA A 210 -15.90 25.45 18.91
N ARG A 211 -15.72 24.39 18.10
CA ARG A 211 -16.46 23.12 18.21
C ARG A 211 -15.67 21.98 18.87
N GLU A 212 -14.56 22.27 19.55
CA GLU A 212 -13.69 21.26 20.18
C GLU A 212 -14.47 20.39 21.18
N SER A 213 -15.32 20.99 21.99
CA SER A 213 -16.12 20.26 22.98
C SER A 213 -17.12 19.29 22.35
N TYR A 214 -17.69 19.64 21.19
CA TYR A 214 -18.58 18.78 20.43
C TYR A 214 -17.80 17.58 19.86
N GLU A 215 -16.68 17.83 19.20
CA GLU A 215 -15.84 16.77 18.62
C GLU A 215 -15.28 15.84 19.69
N THR A 216 -14.86 16.38 20.84
CA THR A 216 -14.42 15.57 21.99
C THR A 216 -15.52 14.65 22.51
N LYS A 217 -16.77 15.14 22.61
CA LYS A 217 -17.91 14.30 23.02
C LYS A 217 -18.21 13.20 22.00
N LYS A 218 -18.19 13.54 20.70
CA LYS A 218 -18.39 12.59 19.59
C LYS A 218 -17.35 11.48 19.63
N PHE A 219 -16.06 11.85 19.77
CA PHE A 219 -14.95 10.91 19.88
C PHE A 219 -15.08 10.02 21.13
N THR A 220 -15.38 10.60 22.29
CA THR A 220 -15.55 9.85 23.55
C THR A 220 -16.66 8.82 23.43
N ALA A 221 -17.81 9.20 22.87
CA ALA A 221 -18.91 8.26 22.66
C ALA A 221 -18.55 7.11 21.72
N ALA A 222 -17.82 7.38 20.63
CA ALA A 222 -17.33 6.35 19.71
C ALA A 222 -16.30 5.42 20.39
N SER A 223 -15.37 6.00 21.15
CA SER A 223 -14.35 5.27 21.91
C SER A 223 -14.97 4.38 22.99
N ASP A 224 -16.00 4.86 23.73
CA ASP A 224 -16.70 4.06 24.74
C ASP A 224 -17.46 2.88 24.12
N ASN A 225 -18.06 3.06 22.96
CA ASN A 225 -18.70 1.97 22.22
C ASN A 225 -17.69 0.89 21.81
N ILE A 226 -16.52 1.30 21.32
CA ILE A 226 -15.42 0.38 20.97
C ILE A 226 -14.92 -0.34 22.22
N ARG A 227 -14.73 0.39 23.32
CA ARG A 227 -14.34 -0.18 24.61
C ARG A 227 -15.31 -1.27 25.07
N GLY A 228 -16.60 -1.03 24.94
CA GLY A 228 -17.64 -2.02 25.30
C GLY A 228 -17.52 -3.32 24.49
N ASP A 229 -17.43 -3.20 23.18
CA ASP A 229 -17.32 -4.37 22.28
C ASP A 229 -15.97 -5.08 22.45
N PHE A 230 -14.88 -4.33 22.61
CA PHE A 230 -13.56 -4.91 22.86
C PHE A 230 -13.52 -5.68 24.17
N THR A 231 -14.12 -5.11 25.24
CA THR A 231 -14.23 -5.79 26.54
C THR A 231 -15.02 -7.08 26.42
N HIS A 232 -16.08 -7.12 25.61
CA HIS A 232 -16.84 -8.35 25.35
C HIS A 232 -15.98 -9.39 24.62
N ALA A 233 -15.32 -9.02 23.54
CA ALA A 233 -14.44 -9.91 22.79
C ALA A 233 -13.31 -10.49 23.66
N GLU A 234 -12.64 -9.63 24.45
CA GLU A 234 -11.57 -10.04 25.36
C GLU A 234 -12.04 -10.95 26.48
N ARG A 235 -13.24 -10.73 27.03
CA ARG A 235 -13.83 -11.65 28.03
C ARG A 235 -14.01 -13.07 27.49
N VAL A 236 -14.40 -13.19 26.22
CA VAL A 236 -14.53 -14.51 25.58
C VAL A 236 -13.17 -15.15 25.41
N VAL A 237 -12.18 -14.41 24.92
CA VAL A 237 -10.79 -14.92 24.74
C VAL A 237 -10.13 -15.23 26.07
N ALA A 238 -10.42 -14.47 27.14
CA ALA A 238 -9.88 -14.71 28.46
C ALA A 238 -10.23 -16.11 29.02
N LEU A 239 -11.30 -16.77 28.50
CA LEU A 239 -11.65 -18.15 28.86
C LEU A 239 -10.62 -19.18 28.36
N ASN A 240 -9.75 -18.83 27.38
CA ASN A 240 -8.71 -19.73 26.91
C ASN A 240 -7.76 -20.19 28.01
N SER A 241 -7.31 -19.26 28.87
CA SER A 241 -6.36 -19.58 29.94
C SER A 241 -6.94 -20.49 31.02
N PRO A 242 -8.13 -20.23 31.60
CA PRO A 242 -8.77 -21.13 32.54
C PRO A 242 -9.07 -22.51 31.95
N LEU A 243 -9.58 -22.59 30.71
CA LEU A 243 -9.85 -23.86 30.04
C LEU A 243 -8.57 -24.69 29.87
N MET A 244 -7.50 -24.05 29.43
CA MET A 244 -6.21 -24.71 29.29
C MET A 244 -5.67 -25.18 30.64
N GLN A 245 -5.69 -24.33 31.68
CA GLN A 245 -5.23 -24.69 33.02
C GLN A 245 -6.04 -25.86 33.57
N LEU A 246 -7.36 -25.87 33.35
CA LEU A 246 -8.22 -27.00 33.75
C LEU A 246 -7.76 -28.31 33.09
N CYS A 247 -7.48 -28.28 31.78
CA CYS A 247 -6.99 -29.45 31.06
C CYS A 247 -5.60 -29.88 31.52
N VAL A 248 -4.69 -28.94 31.80
CA VAL A 248 -3.33 -29.22 32.30
C VAL A 248 -3.39 -29.85 33.69
N TYR A 249 -4.15 -29.26 34.64
CA TYR A 249 -4.25 -29.79 35.99
C TYR A 249 -5.01 -31.11 36.01
N PHE A 250 -6.06 -31.27 35.23
CA PHE A 250 -6.76 -32.56 35.10
C PHE A 250 -5.79 -33.62 34.59
N ASN A 251 -5.06 -33.35 33.52
CA ASN A 251 -4.03 -34.26 33.00
C ASN A 251 -3.01 -34.62 34.08
N MET A 252 -2.46 -33.62 34.76
CA MET A 252 -1.45 -33.79 35.79
C MET A 252 -1.98 -34.69 36.93
N VAL A 253 -3.14 -34.37 37.49
CA VAL A 253 -3.75 -35.14 38.59
C VAL A 253 -4.11 -36.56 38.16
N PHE A 254 -4.69 -36.72 36.97
CA PHE A 254 -5.09 -38.02 36.44
C PHE A 254 -3.85 -38.91 36.18
N VAL A 255 -2.82 -38.37 35.50
CA VAL A 255 -1.58 -39.11 35.21
C VAL A 255 -0.87 -39.50 36.51
N LEU A 256 -0.78 -38.57 37.47
CA LEU A 256 -0.18 -38.87 38.78
C LEU A 256 -0.98 -39.93 39.54
N PHE A 257 -2.30 -39.81 39.64
CA PHE A 257 -3.13 -40.73 40.41
C PHE A 257 -3.14 -42.14 39.79
N VAL A 258 -3.45 -42.24 38.50
CA VAL A 258 -3.54 -43.52 37.79
C VAL A 258 -2.15 -44.15 37.63
N GLY A 259 -1.14 -43.34 37.27
CA GLY A 259 0.24 -43.79 37.11
C GLY A 259 0.83 -44.30 38.41
N SER A 260 0.67 -43.57 39.52
CA SER A 260 1.14 -44.01 40.85
C SER A 260 0.44 -45.29 41.28
N LYS A 261 -0.90 -45.41 41.06
CA LYS A 261 -1.63 -46.65 41.34
C LYS A 261 -1.06 -47.82 40.54
N LEU A 262 -0.76 -47.64 39.24
CA LEU A 262 -0.18 -48.67 38.39
C LEU A 262 1.21 -49.07 38.85
N ILE A 263 2.04 -48.13 39.28
CA ILE A 263 3.39 -48.39 39.80
C ILE A 263 3.31 -49.22 41.09
N ILE A 264 2.43 -48.84 42.03
CA ILE A 264 2.28 -49.52 43.31
C ILE A 264 1.69 -50.94 43.11
N THR A 265 0.67 -51.08 42.26
CA THR A 265 -0.03 -52.37 42.06
C THR A 265 0.84 -53.38 41.30
N ASN A 266 1.63 -52.92 40.31
CA ASN A 266 2.40 -53.78 39.43
C ASN A 266 3.92 -53.79 39.77
N GLY A 267 4.30 -53.21 40.89
CA GLY A 267 5.73 -53.16 41.30
C GLY A 267 6.66 -52.43 40.30
N GLY A 268 6.11 -51.53 39.50
CA GLY A 268 6.88 -50.80 38.50
C GLY A 268 7.20 -51.53 37.20
N THR A 269 6.61 -52.70 36.97
CA THR A 269 6.87 -53.50 35.75
C THR A 269 6.15 -52.97 34.49
N THR A 270 5.04 -52.26 34.66
CA THR A 270 4.26 -51.73 33.54
C THR A 270 4.59 -50.28 33.23
N ILE A 271 4.81 -49.47 34.25
CA ILE A 271 5.22 -48.06 34.17
C ILE A 271 6.14 -47.83 35.38
N ASP A 272 7.27 -47.19 35.15
CA ASP A 272 8.22 -46.79 36.18
C ASP A 272 8.08 -45.26 36.55
N VAL A 273 8.85 -44.82 37.54
CA VAL A 273 8.78 -43.42 38.04
C VAL A 273 9.29 -42.42 37.00
N GLY A 274 10.32 -42.79 36.25
CA GLY A 274 10.87 -41.97 35.15
C GLY A 274 9.86 -41.77 34.02
N GLN A 275 9.20 -42.89 33.61
CA GLN A 275 8.15 -42.86 32.61
C GLN A 275 6.94 -42.00 33.06
N LEU A 276 6.57 -42.05 34.32
CA LEU A 276 5.53 -41.20 34.89
C LEU A 276 5.92 -39.69 34.78
N SER A 277 7.16 -39.34 35.09
CA SER A 277 7.71 -37.98 34.95
C SER A 277 7.66 -37.50 33.51
N ALA A 278 8.12 -38.34 32.56
CA ALA A 278 8.06 -38.02 31.14
C ALA A 278 6.64 -37.78 30.64
N MET A 279 5.66 -38.62 31.08
CA MET A 279 4.25 -38.48 30.75
C MET A 279 3.68 -37.10 31.15
N LEU A 280 4.07 -36.58 32.31
CA LEU A 280 3.67 -35.24 32.75
C LEU A 280 4.21 -34.16 31.82
N THR A 281 5.47 -34.28 31.42
CA THR A 281 6.11 -33.34 30.51
C THR A 281 5.48 -33.38 29.12
N TYR A 282 5.29 -34.57 28.53
CA TYR A 282 4.62 -34.70 27.23
C TYR A 282 3.17 -34.19 27.28
N GLY A 283 2.46 -34.39 28.39
CA GLY A 283 1.12 -33.83 28.55
C GLY A 283 1.08 -32.31 28.45
N ILE A 284 2.01 -31.63 29.13
CA ILE A 284 2.12 -30.19 29.04
C ILE A 284 2.51 -29.76 27.61
N GLN A 285 3.47 -30.42 26.98
CA GLN A 285 3.89 -30.13 25.61
C GLN A 285 2.75 -30.25 24.59
N VAL A 286 1.92 -31.30 24.67
CA VAL A 286 0.76 -31.50 23.80
C VAL A 286 -0.27 -30.39 23.96
N LEU A 287 -0.64 -30.06 25.20
CA LEU A 287 -1.65 -29.04 25.48
C LEU A 287 -1.17 -27.63 25.09
N MET A 288 0.09 -27.30 25.38
CA MET A 288 0.72 -26.04 24.96
C MET A 288 0.78 -25.91 23.45
N SER A 289 1.17 -26.98 22.74
CA SER A 289 1.23 -27.01 21.28
C SER A 289 -0.15 -26.74 20.66
N LEU A 290 -1.20 -27.30 21.24
CA LEU A 290 -2.57 -27.08 20.77
C LEU A 290 -3.03 -25.63 20.95
N MET A 291 -2.67 -25.01 22.07
CA MET A 291 -2.94 -23.59 22.30
C MET A 291 -2.24 -22.70 21.28
N ILE A 292 -0.98 -23.01 20.97
CA ILE A 292 -0.20 -22.28 19.95
C ILE A 292 -0.84 -22.43 18.56
N VAL A 293 -1.31 -23.63 18.19
CA VAL A 293 -2.03 -23.86 16.92
C VAL A 293 -3.29 -23.00 16.84
N SER A 294 -4.06 -22.90 17.94
CA SER A 294 -5.25 -22.03 18.00
C SER A 294 -4.89 -20.56 17.80
N MET A 295 -3.82 -20.07 18.43
CA MET A 295 -3.34 -18.69 18.28
C MET A 295 -2.90 -18.41 16.84
N ILE A 296 -2.18 -19.33 16.21
CA ILE A 296 -1.74 -19.20 14.81
C ILE A 296 -2.95 -19.10 13.88
N TYR A 297 -3.98 -19.91 14.08
CA TYR A 297 -5.19 -19.86 13.27
C TYR A 297 -5.83 -18.47 13.28
N VAL A 298 -5.94 -17.84 14.44
CA VAL A 298 -6.47 -16.46 14.57
C VAL A 298 -5.59 -15.47 13.80
N MET A 299 -4.26 -15.51 13.99
CA MET A 299 -3.35 -14.60 13.33
C MET A 299 -3.33 -14.75 11.80
N LEU A 300 -3.35 -15.99 11.31
CA LEU A 300 -3.42 -16.23 9.86
C LEU A 300 -4.74 -15.73 9.27
N THR A 301 -5.84 -15.86 10.00
CA THR A 301 -7.15 -15.33 9.56
C THR A 301 -7.12 -13.80 9.47
N MET A 302 -6.50 -13.12 10.43
CA MET A 302 -6.34 -11.65 10.39
C MET A 302 -5.43 -11.21 9.23
N SER A 303 -4.37 -11.94 8.96
CA SER A 303 -3.44 -11.62 7.86
C SER A 303 -4.00 -11.94 6.48
N ALA A 304 -5.04 -12.78 6.38
CA ALA A 304 -5.64 -13.17 5.11
C ALA A 304 -6.21 -11.99 4.32
N GLU A 305 -6.75 -10.97 5.01
CA GLU A 305 -7.26 -9.76 4.37
C GLU A 305 -6.12 -8.92 3.76
N SER A 306 -4.99 -8.78 4.47
CA SER A 306 -3.80 -8.12 3.93
C SER A 306 -3.24 -8.87 2.71
N VAL A 307 -3.23 -10.21 2.74
CA VAL A 307 -2.87 -11.05 1.59
C VAL A 307 -3.79 -10.77 0.40
N LYS A 308 -5.10 -10.69 0.63
CA LYS A 308 -6.10 -10.42 -0.41
C LYS A 308 -5.83 -9.06 -1.06
N ARG A 309 -5.68 -7.99 -0.26
CA ARG A 309 -5.43 -6.63 -0.76
C ARG A 309 -4.12 -6.53 -1.56
N ILE A 310 -3.06 -7.19 -1.13
CA ILE A 310 -1.80 -7.27 -1.89
C ILE A 310 -1.99 -8.00 -3.23
N CYS A 311 -2.67 -9.14 -3.20
CA CYS A 311 -2.92 -9.93 -4.42
C CYS A 311 -3.82 -9.20 -5.41
N GLU A 312 -4.77 -8.39 -4.97
CA GLU A 312 -5.59 -7.54 -5.82
C GLU A 312 -4.72 -6.61 -6.67
N VAL A 313 -3.77 -5.90 -6.04
CA VAL A 313 -2.84 -5.01 -6.76
C VAL A 313 -1.91 -5.79 -7.68
N LEU A 314 -1.33 -6.90 -7.22
CA LEU A 314 -0.42 -7.72 -8.04
C LEU A 314 -1.11 -8.38 -9.24
N SER A 315 -2.41 -8.62 -9.18
CA SER A 315 -3.19 -9.22 -10.26
C SER A 315 -3.88 -8.20 -11.16
N GLU A 316 -3.90 -6.93 -10.77
CA GLU A 316 -4.50 -5.87 -11.58
C GLU A 316 -3.67 -5.66 -12.84
N GLU A 317 -4.32 -5.58 -13.98
CA GLU A 317 -3.66 -5.26 -15.25
C GLU A 317 -3.83 -3.78 -15.56
N SER A 318 -2.80 -3.18 -16.18
CA SER A 318 -2.90 -1.79 -16.62
C SER A 318 -3.96 -1.70 -17.73
N ALA A 319 -4.85 -0.72 -17.63
CA ALA A 319 -5.84 -0.46 -18.66
C ALA A 319 -5.18 0.02 -19.98
N LEU A 320 -3.98 0.61 -19.85
CA LEU A 320 -3.20 1.10 -20.99
C LEU A 320 -2.00 0.19 -21.22
N THR A 321 -1.86 -0.30 -22.46
CA THR A 321 -0.74 -1.13 -22.91
C THR A 321 -0.23 -0.63 -24.25
N ASP A 322 1.06 -0.81 -24.49
CA ASP A 322 1.65 -0.52 -25.78
C ASP A 322 1.21 -1.55 -26.84
N PRO A 323 1.05 -1.14 -28.10
CA PRO A 323 0.76 -2.07 -29.18
C PRO A 323 1.99 -2.94 -29.50
N VAL A 324 1.78 -4.03 -30.27
CA VAL A 324 2.86 -4.99 -30.61
C VAL A 324 3.98 -4.34 -31.43
N ALA A 325 3.67 -3.32 -32.21
CA ALA A 325 4.65 -2.57 -33.02
C ALA A 325 4.39 -1.07 -32.83
N PRO A 326 4.83 -0.48 -31.72
CA PRO A 326 4.53 0.91 -31.39
C PRO A 326 5.30 1.89 -32.26
N VAL A 327 4.67 3.02 -32.58
CA VAL A 327 5.33 4.17 -33.17
C VAL A 327 6.16 4.87 -32.07
N THR A 328 7.46 5.02 -32.28
CA THR A 328 8.41 5.54 -31.28
C THR A 328 8.77 7.00 -31.45
N THR A 329 8.26 7.66 -32.50
CA THR A 329 8.57 9.08 -32.78
C THR A 329 7.30 9.83 -33.14
N VAL A 330 7.07 10.96 -32.48
CA VAL A 330 6.02 11.91 -32.80
C VAL A 330 6.52 12.86 -33.87
N ALA A 331 5.82 12.94 -35.00
CA ALA A 331 6.26 13.72 -36.15
C ALA A 331 6.23 15.24 -35.88
N ASP A 332 5.07 15.73 -35.44
CA ASP A 332 4.84 17.15 -35.14
C ASP A 332 3.86 17.34 -33.97
N GLY A 333 3.45 18.57 -33.70
CA GLY A 333 2.54 18.92 -32.61
C GLY A 333 1.08 19.06 -33.02
N SER A 334 0.66 18.53 -34.17
CA SER A 334 -0.75 18.57 -34.57
C SER A 334 -1.57 17.61 -33.70
N VAL A 335 -2.85 17.97 -33.44
CA VAL A 335 -3.77 17.18 -32.63
C VAL A 335 -5.12 17.15 -33.31
N ASP A 336 -5.66 15.95 -33.52
CA ASP A 336 -6.98 15.74 -34.08
C ASP A 336 -7.85 14.93 -33.11
N PHE A 337 -9.06 15.37 -32.89
CA PHE A 337 -10.13 14.63 -32.20
C PHE A 337 -11.20 14.34 -33.25
N ASP A 338 -11.46 13.06 -33.54
CA ASP A 338 -12.42 12.59 -34.52
C ASP A 338 -13.59 11.90 -33.78
N GLY A 339 -14.74 12.58 -33.62
CA GLY A 339 -15.95 12.06 -32.99
C GLY A 339 -15.73 11.51 -31.57
N VAL A 340 -14.92 12.20 -30.75
CA VAL A 340 -14.49 11.67 -29.47
C VAL A 340 -15.55 11.79 -28.40
N SER A 341 -15.91 10.64 -27.79
CA SER A 341 -16.72 10.58 -26.59
C SER A 341 -15.98 9.80 -25.50
N PHE A 342 -16.08 10.26 -24.25
CA PHE A 342 -15.32 9.68 -23.14
C PHE A 342 -16.11 9.56 -21.85
N LYS A 343 -15.91 8.43 -21.15
CA LYS A 343 -16.38 8.14 -19.78
C LYS A 343 -15.23 7.68 -18.91
N TYR A 344 -15.13 8.16 -17.67
CA TYR A 344 -14.12 7.70 -16.69
C TYR A 344 -14.32 6.25 -16.22
N SER A 345 -15.50 5.70 -16.38
CA SER A 345 -15.83 4.32 -16.03
C SER A 345 -16.84 3.78 -17.01
N ALA A 346 -16.68 2.53 -17.44
CA ALA A 346 -17.61 1.85 -18.32
C ALA A 346 -19.07 1.80 -17.77
N GLY A 347 -19.22 1.83 -16.44
CA GLY A 347 -20.52 1.89 -15.76
C GLY A 347 -21.11 3.28 -15.56
N ALA A 348 -20.40 4.35 -15.97
CA ALA A 348 -20.90 5.71 -15.80
C ALA A 348 -22.10 5.99 -16.74
N GLU A 349 -23.19 6.54 -16.16
CA GLU A 349 -24.39 6.91 -16.94
C GLU A 349 -24.13 8.09 -17.88
N LYS A 350 -23.26 9.01 -17.48
CA LYS A 350 -22.99 10.25 -18.23
C LYS A 350 -21.61 10.23 -18.88
N TYR A 351 -21.56 10.74 -20.10
CA TYR A 351 -20.29 11.05 -20.75
C TYR A 351 -19.65 12.29 -20.13
N ALA A 352 -18.34 12.25 -19.93
CA ALA A 352 -17.55 13.42 -19.56
C ALA A 352 -17.25 14.29 -20.79
N LEU A 353 -17.04 13.67 -21.95
CA LEU A 353 -16.94 14.35 -23.25
C LEU A 353 -17.92 13.71 -24.22
N ARG A 354 -18.48 14.50 -25.13
CA ARG A 354 -19.47 14.05 -26.11
C ARG A 354 -19.16 14.64 -27.46
N ASP A 355 -19.00 13.78 -28.45
CA ASP A 355 -18.92 14.10 -29.87
C ASP A 355 -18.01 15.29 -30.16
N ILE A 356 -16.75 15.14 -29.75
CA ILE A 356 -15.73 16.19 -29.91
C ILE A 356 -15.05 15.98 -31.27
N ASP A 357 -15.24 16.96 -32.16
CA ASP A 357 -14.50 17.13 -33.40
C ASP A 357 -13.65 18.38 -33.33
N LEU A 358 -12.32 18.22 -33.39
CA LEU A 358 -11.38 19.34 -33.22
C LEU A 358 -10.09 19.05 -33.99
N HIS A 359 -9.63 20.05 -34.74
CA HIS A 359 -8.33 20.04 -35.39
C HIS A 359 -7.46 21.19 -34.83
N ILE A 360 -6.25 20.86 -34.38
CA ILE A 360 -5.23 21.79 -33.91
C ILE A 360 -4.00 21.63 -34.78
N ALA A 361 -3.57 22.69 -35.45
CA ALA A 361 -2.37 22.67 -36.27
C ALA A 361 -1.09 22.71 -35.43
N SER A 362 0.00 22.11 -35.92
CA SER A 362 1.30 22.16 -35.25
C SER A 362 1.77 23.61 -35.06
N GLY A 363 2.24 23.93 -33.85
CA GLY A 363 2.69 25.27 -33.47
C GLY A 363 1.57 26.24 -33.05
N GLN A 364 0.31 25.89 -33.23
CA GLN A 364 -0.85 26.71 -32.88
C GLN A 364 -0.99 26.89 -31.37
N THR A 365 -1.42 28.08 -30.96
CA THR A 365 -1.80 28.37 -29.57
C THR A 365 -3.32 28.27 -29.42
N VAL A 366 -3.80 27.35 -28.58
CA VAL A 366 -5.21 27.10 -28.35
C VAL A 366 -5.57 27.47 -26.92
N GLY A 367 -6.56 28.34 -26.76
CA GLY A 367 -7.16 28.67 -25.47
C GLY A 367 -8.40 27.83 -25.20
N ILE A 368 -8.59 27.31 -23.99
CA ILE A 368 -9.80 26.57 -23.60
C ILE A 368 -10.45 27.28 -22.41
N LEU A 369 -11.69 27.72 -22.60
CA LEU A 369 -12.53 28.37 -21.61
C LEU A 369 -13.79 27.53 -21.33
N GLY A 370 -14.41 27.78 -20.19
CA GLY A 370 -15.67 27.13 -19.79
C GLY A 370 -15.86 27.10 -18.28
N GLY A 371 -17.06 26.84 -17.84
CA GLY A 371 -17.41 26.75 -16.42
C GLY A 371 -16.71 25.60 -15.69
N THR A 372 -16.77 25.60 -14.36
CA THR A 372 -16.31 24.46 -13.56
C THR A 372 -17.14 23.23 -13.90
N GLY A 373 -16.49 22.10 -14.15
CA GLY A 373 -17.15 20.85 -14.55
C GLY A 373 -17.47 20.73 -16.04
N SER A 374 -17.05 21.66 -16.92
CA SER A 374 -17.24 21.56 -18.37
C SER A 374 -16.27 20.58 -19.08
N SER A 375 -15.47 19.82 -18.33
CA SER A 375 -14.57 18.76 -18.82
C SER A 375 -13.34 19.24 -19.61
N LYS A 376 -12.88 20.46 -19.39
CA LYS A 376 -11.65 21.02 -20.03
C LYS A 376 -10.42 20.17 -19.76
N SER A 377 -10.13 19.85 -18.50
CA SER A 377 -9.00 19.01 -18.12
C SER A 377 -9.11 17.60 -18.69
N THR A 378 -10.33 17.05 -18.77
CA THR A 378 -10.59 15.75 -19.38
C THR A 378 -10.18 15.72 -20.85
N LEU A 379 -10.51 16.77 -21.62
CA LEU A 379 -10.15 16.88 -23.04
C LEU A 379 -8.63 16.78 -23.24
N VAL A 380 -7.87 17.57 -22.50
CA VAL A 380 -6.41 17.62 -22.67
C VAL A 380 -5.67 16.39 -22.12
N GLN A 381 -6.27 15.66 -21.18
CA GLN A 381 -5.72 14.42 -20.62
C GLN A 381 -5.73 13.26 -21.63
N LEU A 382 -6.56 13.32 -22.67
CA LEU A 382 -6.60 12.32 -23.71
C LEU A 382 -5.42 12.44 -24.68
N ILE A 383 -4.82 13.62 -24.84
CA ILE A 383 -3.69 13.88 -25.75
C ILE A 383 -2.43 13.08 -25.35
N PRO A 384 -1.93 13.11 -24.08
CA PRO A 384 -0.82 12.26 -23.65
C PRO A 384 -1.29 10.81 -23.32
N ARG A 385 -2.48 10.42 -23.74
CA ARG A 385 -3.07 9.11 -23.45
C ARG A 385 -2.98 8.75 -21.96
N LEU A 386 -3.50 9.64 -21.09
CA LEU A 386 -3.67 9.29 -19.67
C LEU A 386 -4.87 8.38 -19.47
N TYR A 387 -5.85 8.47 -20.38
CA TYR A 387 -7.01 7.59 -20.54
C TYR A 387 -7.22 7.30 -22.02
N ASP A 388 -7.80 6.14 -22.36
CA ASP A 388 -8.26 5.85 -23.70
C ASP A 388 -9.69 6.37 -23.91
N VAL A 389 -10.00 6.81 -25.13
CA VAL A 389 -11.35 7.26 -25.48
C VAL A 389 -12.36 6.12 -25.47
N THR A 390 -13.62 6.41 -25.14
CA THR A 390 -14.70 5.42 -25.20
C THR A 390 -15.16 5.19 -26.64
N GLU A 391 -15.28 6.28 -27.42
CA GLU A 391 -15.67 6.29 -28.83
C GLU A 391 -14.82 7.31 -29.58
N GLY A 392 -14.60 7.09 -30.87
CA GLY A 392 -13.78 7.96 -31.71
C GLY A 392 -12.27 7.70 -31.61
N SER A 393 -11.48 8.68 -32.03
CA SER A 393 -10.02 8.62 -32.00
C SER A 393 -9.39 9.97 -31.70
N VAL A 394 -8.26 9.94 -30.96
CA VAL A 394 -7.37 11.11 -30.80
C VAL A 394 -6.08 10.81 -31.53
N LYS A 395 -5.63 11.74 -32.38
CA LYS A 395 -4.39 11.62 -33.13
C LYS A 395 -3.43 12.72 -32.75
N VAL A 396 -2.14 12.41 -32.69
CA VAL A 396 -1.04 13.34 -32.48
C VAL A 396 -0.05 13.15 -33.62
N GLY A 397 0.34 14.23 -34.31
CA GLY A 397 1.20 14.10 -35.49
C GLY A 397 0.60 13.18 -36.59
N GLY A 398 -0.73 13.14 -36.71
CA GLY A 398 -1.46 12.31 -37.66
C GLY A 398 -1.61 10.83 -37.31
N VAL A 399 -1.06 10.36 -36.20
CA VAL A 399 -1.11 8.96 -35.73
C VAL A 399 -1.98 8.86 -34.49
N ASP A 400 -2.84 7.82 -34.41
CA ASP A 400 -3.69 7.57 -33.25
C ASP A 400 -2.81 7.36 -31.99
N VAL A 401 -3.20 7.98 -30.89
CA VAL A 401 -2.44 7.90 -29.62
C VAL A 401 -2.31 6.46 -29.10
N ARG A 402 -3.18 5.56 -29.51
CA ARG A 402 -3.15 4.12 -29.16
C ARG A 402 -2.09 3.33 -29.92
N GLU A 403 -1.55 3.87 -31.01
CA GLU A 403 -0.51 3.23 -31.83
C GLU A 403 0.91 3.63 -31.39
N TYR A 404 1.05 4.61 -30.52
CA TYR A 404 2.33 5.03 -29.97
C TYR A 404 2.83 4.15 -28.82
N ASP A 405 4.15 4.09 -28.70
CA ASP A 405 4.82 3.81 -27.44
C ASP A 405 4.47 4.92 -26.43
N LEU A 406 4.01 4.54 -25.23
CA LEU A 406 3.54 5.51 -24.24
C LEU A 406 4.63 6.49 -23.78
N ASP A 407 5.86 6.00 -23.65
CA ASP A 407 6.99 6.85 -23.23
C ASP A 407 7.37 7.82 -24.34
N ALA A 408 7.34 7.40 -25.61
CA ALA A 408 7.58 8.26 -26.75
C ALA A 408 6.52 9.36 -26.88
N LEU A 409 5.23 9.02 -26.80
CA LEU A 409 4.14 9.99 -26.83
C LEU A 409 4.24 10.98 -25.65
N ARG A 410 4.39 10.47 -24.44
CA ARG A 410 4.49 11.30 -23.24
C ARG A 410 5.77 12.11 -23.18
N SER A 411 6.83 11.69 -23.86
CA SER A 411 8.05 12.51 -24.03
C SER A 411 7.82 13.70 -24.95
N ALA A 412 6.97 13.57 -25.97
CA ALA A 412 6.63 14.65 -26.89
C ALA A 412 5.56 15.62 -26.33
N VAL A 413 4.77 15.19 -25.34
CA VAL A 413 3.73 16.01 -24.72
C VAL A 413 4.14 16.37 -23.27
N SER A 414 4.19 17.64 -22.95
CA SER A 414 4.43 18.14 -21.61
C SER A 414 3.15 18.73 -21.02
N MET A 415 2.82 18.35 -19.79
CA MET A 415 1.60 18.82 -19.14
C MET A 415 1.90 19.41 -17.77
N VAL A 416 1.47 20.65 -17.54
CA VAL A 416 1.44 21.27 -16.21
C VAL A 416 0.02 21.15 -15.70
N LEU A 417 -0.16 20.34 -14.67
CA LEU A 417 -1.47 20.03 -14.08
C LEU A 417 -1.98 21.20 -13.23
N GLN A 418 -3.30 21.29 -13.06
CA GLN A 418 -3.95 22.25 -12.18
C GLN A 418 -3.40 22.16 -10.74
N LYS A 419 -3.21 20.95 -10.22
CA LYS A 419 -2.58 20.70 -8.94
C LYS A 419 -1.07 20.53 -9.13
N ASN A 420 -0.32 21.60 -8.92
CA ASN A 420 1.13 21.60 -9.07
C ASN A 420 1.80 20.87 -7.89
N GLU A 421 2.60 19.85 -8.20
CA GLU A 421 3.31 19.06 -7.20
C GLU A 421 4.82 19.14 -7.42
N LEU A 422 5.55 19.43 -6.33
CA LEU A 422 7.00 19.37 -6.27
C LEU A 422 7.44 18.23 -5.35
N PHE A 423 8.53 17.59 -5.72
CA PHE A 423 9.11 16.52 -4.92
C PHE A 423 10.06 17.08 -3.86
N SER A 424 10.23 16.35 -2.76
CA SER A 424 11.27 16.66 -1.79
C SER A 424 12.64 16.53 -2.44
N GLY A 425 13.47 17.55 -2.27
CA GLY A 425 14.79 17.68 -2.91
C GLY A 425 15.09 19.12 -3.27
N THR A 426 16.17 19.39 -3.97
CA THR A 426 16.54 20.74 -4.38
C THR A 426 15.65 21.25 -5.53
N ILE A 427 15.61 22.57 -5.74
CA ILE A 427 14.98 23.16 -6.94
C ILE A 427 15.61 22.57 -8.20
N ARG A 428 16.91 22.45 -8.26
CA ARG A 428 17.68 21.85 -9.36
C ARG A 428 17.21 20.42 -9.68
N GLU A 429 17.07 19.58 -8.66
CA GLU A 429 16.56 18.21 -8.83
C GLU A 429 15.12 18.19 -9.34
N ASN A 430 14.26 19.08 -8.83
CA ASN A 430 12.88 19.20 -9.31
C ASN A 430 12.80 19.64 -10.79
N LEU A 431 13.66 20.53 -11.23
CA LEU A 431 13.73 20.98 -12.62
C LEU A 431 14.22 19.86 -13.55
N ARG A 432 15.20 19.07 -13.12
CA ARG A 432 15.76 17.95 -13.90
C ARG A 432 14.76 16.81 -14.15
N TRP A 433 13.61 16.80 -13.51
CA TRP A 433 12.51 15.93 -13.94
C TRP A 433 12.02 16.23 -15.36
N GLY A 434 12.21 17.44 -15.86
CA GLY A 434 11.92 17.79 -17.25
C GLY A 434 12.97 17.26 -18.22
N ASN A 435 14.25 17.34 -17.83
CA ASN A 435 15.38 16.77 -18.57
C ASN A 435 16.53 16.49 -17.59
N GLU A 436 16.82 15.19 -17.37
CA GLU A 436 17.85 14.73 -16.44
C GLU A 436 19.25 15.26 -16.80
N ASN A 437 19.53 15.42 -18.10
CA ASN A 437 20.82 15.87 -18.64
C ASN A 437 20.89 17.38 -18.85
N ALA A 438 19.90 18.15 -18.39
CA ALA A 438 19.89 19.60 -18.57
C ALA A 438 21.10 20.24 -17.87
N THR A 439 21.81 21.09 -18.60
CA THR A 439 22.89 21.92 -18.08
C THR A 439 22.34 23.03 -17.17
N ASP A 440 23.17 23.55 -16.28
CA ASP A 440 22.75 24.65 -15.40
C ASP A 440 22.29 25.89 -16.18
N ALA A 441 22.92 26.17 -17.34
CA ALA A 441 22.50 27.26 -18.23
C ALA A 441 21.09 27.04 -18.81
N GLU A 442 20.73 25.79 -19.16
CA GLU A 442 19.37 25.45 -19.63
C GLU A 442 18.36 25.56 -18.49
N LEU A 443 18.73 25.17 -17.25
CA LEU A 443 17.88 25.34 -16.06
C LEU A 443 17.58 26.81 -15.81
N GLU A 444 18.61 27.66 -15.84
CA GLU A 444 18.47 29.11 -15.65
C GLU A 444 17.63 29.77 -16.76
N GLU A 445 17.82 29.35 -18.02
CA GLU A 445 17.05 29.86 -19.15
C GLU A 445 15.58 29.50 -19.01
N ALA A 446 15.25 28.24 -18.73
CA ALA A 446 13.87 27.78 -18.52
C ALA A 446 13.21 28.51 -17.33
N CYS A 447 13.94 28.73 -16.24
CA CYS A 447 13.48 29.50 -15.10
C CYS A 447 13.25 30.98 -15.41
N ARG A 448 14.08 31.58 -16.22
CA ARG A 448 13.92 32.98 -16.67
C ARG A 448 12.65 33.14 -17.51
N LEU A 449 12.41 32.22 -18.44
CA LEU A 449 11.20 32.20 -19.28
C LEU A 449 9.93 31.96 -18.45
N ALA A 450 10.01 31.10 -17.44
CA ALA A 450 8.91 30.86 -16.49
C ALA A 450 8.81 31.95 -15.39
N GLN A 451 9.58 33.04 -15.47
CA GLN A 451 9.65 34.11 -14.47
C GLN A 451 10.00 33.58 -13.07
N ALA A 452 10.81 32.51 -12.98
CA ALA A 452 11.19 31.86 -11.73
C ALA A 452 12.58 32.22 -11.23
N ASP A 453 13.49 32.64 -12.09
CA ASP A 453 14.91 32.87 -11.79
C ASP A 453 15.13 33.92 -10.68
N ASP A 454 14.39 35.04 -10.72
CA ASP A 454 14.54 36.12 -9.74
C ASP A 454 14.25 35.66 -8.31
N PHE A 455 13.15 34.94 -8.09
CA PHE A 455 12.83 34.46 -6.74
C PHE A 455 13.75 33.33 -6.31
N ILE A 456 14.20 32.45 -7.24
CA ILE A 456 15.16 31.40 -6.92
C ILE A 456 16.46 32.01 -6.41
N ARG A 457 16.99 33.02 -7.11
CA ARG A 457 18.21 33.74 -6.70
C ARG A 457 18.03 34.51 -5.39
N SER A 458 16.82 34.85 -5.00
CA SER A 458 16.54 35.48 -3.70
C SER A 458 16.63 34.53 -2.51
N PHE A 459 16.60 33.21 -2.72
CA PHE A 459 16.82 32.25 -1.67
C PHE A 459 18.32 32.15 -1.29
N PRO A 460 18.65 31.87 -0.02
CA PRO A 460 20.05 31.79 0.42
C PRO A 460 20.89 30.78 -0.39
N ASP A 461 20.32 29.65 -0.75
CA ASP A 461 20.99 28.57 -1.46
C ASP A 461 20.67 28.56 -2.98
N GLY A 462 19.93 29.57 -3.49
CA GLY A 462 19.56 29.64 -4.90
C GLY A 462 18.90 28.38 -5.44
N TYR A 463 19.44 27.82 -6.52
CA TYR A 463 18.95 26.57 -7.14
C TYR A 463 19.13 25.32 -6.29
N ASP A 464 19.98 25.35 -5.28
CA ASP A 464 20.20 24.25 -4.35
C ASP A 464 19.32 24.35 -3.10
N THR A 465 18.41 25.33 -3.05
CA THR A 465 17.38 25.46 -2.02
C THR A 465 16.53 24.21 -1.97
N HIS A 466 16.39 23.63 -0.76
CA HIS A 466 15.58 22.42 -0.55
C HIS A 466 14.09 22.74 -0.58
N ILE A 467 13.35 21.96 -1.36
CA ILE A 467 11.89 21.96 -1.43
C ILE A 467 11.37 20.83 -0.56
N GLU A 468 10.44 21.12 0.33
CA GLU A 468 9.74 20.12 1.12
C GLU A 468 8.73 19.35 0.28
N GLN A 469 8.30 18.17 0.78
CA GLN A 469 7.31 17.33 0.11
C GLN A 469 6.04 18.11 -0.25
N GLY A 470 5.66 18.06 -1.52
CA GLY A 470 4.52 18.82 -2.05
C GLY A 470 4.78 20.31 -2.19
N GLY A 471 6.01 20.82 -1.96
CA GLY A 471 6.36 22.24 -2.08
C GLY A 471 5.68 23.11 -1.02
N THR A 472 5.59 22.65 0.22
CA THR A 472 4.90 23.36 1.31
C THR A 472 5.63 24.63 1.76
N ASN A 473 6.92 24.72 1.48
CA ASN A 473 7.78 25.86 1.82
C ASN A 473 7.91 26.91 0.69
N VAL A 474 7.15 26.80 -0.40
CA VAL A 474 7.09 27.78 -1.48
C VAL A 474 5.65 28.23 -1.73
N SER A 475 5.45 29.46 -2.21
CA SER A 475 4.13 29.99 -2.53
C SER A 475 3.49 29.28 -3.72
N GLY A 476 2.15 29.34 -3.85
CA GLY A 476 1.43 28.74 -4.98
C GLY A 476 1.94 29.22 -6.34
N GLY A 477 2.16 30.52 -6.51
CA GLY A 477 2.70 31.09 -7.74
C GLY A 477 4.17 30.71 -8.01
N GLN A 478 5.00 30.56 -6.98
CA GLN A 478 6.37 30.05 -7.12
C GLN A 478 6.34 28.60 -7.58
N LYS A 479 5.48 27.77 -6.97
CA LYS A 479 5.29 26.37 -7.33
C LYS A 479 4.84 26.22 -8.79
N GLN A 480 3.87 27.02 -9.24
CA GLN A 480 3.42 27.02 -10.63
C GLN A 480 4.56 27.35 -11.61
N ARG A 481 5.31 28.41 -11.34
CA ARG A 481 6.43 28.83 -12.19
C ARG A 481 7.54 27.77 -12.26
N LEU A 482 7.85 27.08 -11.16
CA LEU A 482 8.78 25.94 -11.17
C LEU A 482 8.26 24.76 -12.00
N CYS A 483 6.97 24.44 -11.93
CA CYS A 483 6.36 23.40 -12.76
C CYS A 483 6.35 23.77 -14.25
N ILE A 484 6.14 25.06 -14.58
CA ILE A 484 6.24 25.55 -15.96
C ILE A 484 7.69 25.43 -16.46
N ALA A 485 8.68 25.87 -15.67
CA ALA A 485 10.11 25.74 -16.04
C ALA A 485 10.49 24.27 -16.28
N ARG A 486 10.04 23.35 -15.42
CA ARG A 486 10.20 21.91 -15.59
C ARG A 486 9.61 21.39 -16.90
N ALA A 487 8.43 21.88 -17.27
CA ALA A 487 7.78 21.50 -18.52
C ALA A 487 8.51 22.04 -19.76
N LEU A 488 9.06 23.23 -19.70
CA LEU A 488 9.86 23.85 -20.79
C LEU A 488 11.17 23.09 -21.06
N LEU A 489 11.85 22.62 -20.01
CA LEU A 489 13.10 21.85 -20.12
C LEU A 489 12.96 20.57 -20.95
N LYS A 490 11.76 20.04 -21.05
CA LYS A 490 11.47 18.86 -21.87
C LYS A 490 11.50 19.16 -23.37
N LYS A 491 11.41 20.42 -23.78
CA LYS A 491 11.32 20.89 -25.20
C LYS A 491 10.25 20.10 -25.99
N PRO A 492 9.00 20.07 -25.50
CA PRO A 492 7.95 19.19 -26.04
C PRO A 492 7.45 19.67 -27.41
N LYS A 493 6.82 18.75 -28.16
CA LYS A 493 6.02 19.09 -29.36
C LYS A 493 4.69 19.77 -29.00
N ILE A 494 4.10 19.35 -27.86
CA ILE A 494 2.84 19.87 -27.34
C ILE A 494 3.04 20.25 -25.88
N LEU A 495 2.73 21.50 -25.50
CA LEU A 495 2.71 21.99 -24.13
C LEU A 495 1.27 22.24 -23.69
N ILE A 496 0.84 21.55 -22.66
CA ILE A 496 -0.49 21.69 -22.05
C ILE A 496 -0.34 22.39 -20.70
N LEU A 497 -1.09 23.47 -20.51
CA LEU A 497 -1.16 24.25 -19.28
C LEU A 497 -2.60 24.20 -18.74
N ASP A 498 -2.83 23.34 -17.75
CA ASP A 498 -4.17 23.18 -17.14
C ASP A 498 -4.31 24.09 -15.91
N ASP A 499 -4.93 25.25 -16.10
CA ASP A 499 -5.15 26.31 -15.08
C ASP A 499 -3.87 26.65 -14.28
N SER A 500 -2.72 26.51 -14.93
CA SER A 500 -1.40 26.53 -14.31
C SER A 500 -0.82 27.95 -14.10
N THR A 501 -1.58 28.99 -14.42
CA THR A 501 -1.22 30.40 -14.16
C THR A 501 -2.21 31.11 -13.24
N SER A 502 -3.20 30.41 -12.69
CA SER A 502 -4.26 30.98 -11.85
C SER A 502 -3.76 31.65 -10.56
N ALA A 503 -2.65 31.18 -10.00
CA ALA A 503 -2.01 31.76 -8.80
C ALA A 503 -0.87 32.75 -9.15
N VAL A 504 -0.70 33.05 -10.43
CA VAL A 504 0.28 34.04 -10.92
C VAL A 504 -0.46 35.34 -11.26
N ASP A 505 0.16 36.48 -11.01
CA ASP A 505 -0.39 37.78 -11.37
C ASP A 505 -0.45 37.97 -12.90
N THR A 506 -1.37 38.84 -13.36
CA THR A 506 -1.64 39.05 -14.79
C THR A 506 -0.41 39.50 -15.59
N ARG A 507 0.48 40.30 -14.99
CA ARG A 507 1.69 40.79 -15.65
C ARG A 507 2.69 39.65 -15.86
N THR A 508 2.93 38.85 -14.83
CA THR A 508 3.82 37.69 -14.89
C THR A 508 3.27 36.63 -15.86
N ASP A 509 1.95 36.36 -15.89
CA ASP A 509 1.32 35.48 -16.86
C ASP A 509 1.56 35.94 -18.31
N ALA A 510 1.41 37.25 -18.59
CA ALA A 510 1.69 37.81 -19.92
C ALA A 510 3.15 37.61 -20.33
N LEU A 511 4.12 37.85 -19.42
CA LEU A 511 5.56 37.65 -19.69
C LEU A 511 5.90 36.17 -19.96
N ILE A 512 5.28 35.24 -19.24
CA ILE A 512 5.44 33.79 -19.47
C ILE A 512 4.94 33.43 -20.86
N ARG A 513 3.78 33.93 -21.29
CA ARG A 513 3.23 33.67 -22.63
C ARG A 513 4.06 34.27 -23.73
N GLU A 514 4.62 35.45 -23.55
CA GLU A 514 5.57 36.07 -24.47
C GLU A 514 6.86 35.25 -24.59
N GLY A 515 7.36 34.70 -23.46
CA GLY A 515 8.48 33.78 -23.42
C GLY A 515 8.22 32.51 -24.25
N PHE A 516 6.99 31.98 -24.21
CA PHE A 516 6.63 30.79 -25.03
C PHE A 516 6.71 31.10 -26.55
N LYS A 517 6.27 32.27 -26.99
CA LYS A 517 6.35 32.67 -28.40
C LYS A 517 7.77 32.73 -28.92
N SER A 518 8.70 33.15 -28.09
CA SER A 518 10.11 33.33 -28.49
C SER A 518 10.95 32.05 -28.36
N TYR A 519 10.72 31.24 -27.33
CA TYR A 519 11.56 30.08 -27.00
C TYR A 519 11.09 28.76 -27.62
N ILE A 520 9.75 28.55 -27.72
CA ILE A 520 9.16 27.36 -28.29
C ILE A 520 8.12 27.68 -29.39
N PRO A 521 8.50 28.40 -30.46
CA PRO A 521 7.55 28.85 -31.47
C PRO A 521 6.85 27.71 -32.20
N GLU A 522 7.55 26.60 -32.44
CA GLU A 522 7.03 25.44 -33.16
C GLU A 522 6.21 24.49 -32.28
N THR A 523 6.24 24.65 -30.95
CA THR A 523 5.47 23.85 -30.02
C THR A 523 4.00 24.26 -30.06
N THR A 524 3.09 23.30 -30.15
CA THR A 524 1.64 23.52 -29.97
C THR A 524 1.36 23.80 -28.51
N LYS A 525 0.66 24.89 -28.20
CA LYS A 525 0.36 25.33 -26.83
C LYS A 525 -1.14 25.22 -26.57
N ILE A 526 -1.54 24.47 -25.55
CA ILE A 526 -2.95 24.34 -25.16
C ILE A 526 -3.07 24.90 -23.73
N ILE A 527 -3.80 26.01 -23.60
CA ILE A 527 -3.90 26.76 -22.37
C ILE A 527 -5.35 26.70 -21.87
N ILE A 528 -5.57 25.97 -20.79
CA ILE A 528 -6.85 26.05 -20.06
C ILE A 528 -6.73 27.19 -19.07
N ALA A 529 -7.64 28.14 -19.17
CA ALA A 529 -7.68 29.27 -18.25
C ALA A 529 -9.11 29.57 -17.78
N GLN A 530 -9.19 30.22 -16.62
CA GLN A 530 -10.45 30.78 -16.11
C GLN A 530 -10.60 32.25 -16.50
N ARG A 531 -9.49 32.91 -16.82
CA ARG A 531 -9.48 34.32 -17.22
C ARG A 531 -9.39 34.43 -18.74
N VAL A 532 -10.28 35.23 -19.33
CA VAL A 532 -10.26 35.51 -20.79
C VAL A 532 -8.93 36.15 -21.20
N ALA A 533 -8.39 37.06 -20.37
CA ALA A 533 -7.11 37.72 -20.62
C ALA A 533 -5.92 36.76 -20.81
N SER A 534 -5.97 35.55 -20.28
CA SER A 534 -4.92 34.53 -20.45
C SER A 534 -4.97 33.80 -21.81
N VAL A 535 -6.08 33.90 -22.54
CA VAL A 535 -6.29 33.18 -23.82
C VAL A 535 -6.74 34.07 -24.97
N GLN A 536 -6.99 35.36 -24.73
CA GLN A 536 -7.49 36.29 -25.77
C GLN A 536 -6.57 36.40 -26.99
N ASP A 537 -5.26 36.22 -26.82
CA ASP A 537 -4.24 36.27 -27.87
C ASP A 537 -3.97 34.89 -28.51
N ALA A 538 -4.80 33.87 -28.23
CA ALA A 538 -4.68 32.54 -28.82
C ALA A 538 -5.20 32.54 -30.28
N ASP A 539 -4.57 31.69 -31.11
CA ASP A 539 -4.95 31.53 -32.52
C ASP A 539 -6.35 30.90 -32.66
N LEU A 540 -6.73 30.07 -31.66
CA LEU A 540 -8.03 29.42 -31.57
C LEU A 540 -8.48 29.38 -30.10
N ILE A 541 -9.71 29.77 -29.84
CA ILE A 541 -10.31 29.66 -28.51
C ILE A 541 -11.48 28.69 -28.57
N LEU A 542 -11.49 27.72 -27.66
CA LEU A 542 -12.59 26.75 -27.50
C LEU A 542 -13.40 27.14 -26.26
N VAL A 543 -14.71 27.23 -26.42
CA VAL A 543 -15.65 27.42 -25.32
C VAL A 543 -16.34 26.08 -25.04
N MET A 544 -16.02 25.50 -23.88
CA MET A 544 -16.58 24.20 -23.47
C MET A 544 -17.77 24.37 -22.51
N ASP A 545 -18.84 23.65 -22.81
CA ASP A 545 -20.00 23.56 -21.95
C ASP A 545 -20.58 22.13 -21.96
N GLY A 546 -20.92 21.62 -20.76
CA GLY A 546 -21.58 20.30 -20.61
C GLY A 546 -20.84 19.11 -21.24
N GLY A 547 -19.51 19.20 -21.42
CA GLY A 547 -18.69 18.15 -22.04
C GLY A 547 -18.63 18.19 -23.58
N ALA A 548 -19.10 19.28 -24.21
CA ALA A 548 -19.03 19.51 -25.65
C ALA A 548 -18.37 20.87 -25.97
N ILE A 549 -17.91 21.05 -27.21
CA ILE A 549 -17.45 22.35 -27.71
C ILE A 549 -18.67 23.16 -28.11
N ALA A 550 -19.02 24.16 -27.30
CA ALA A 550 -20.18 25.03 -27.56
C ALA A 550 -19.90 26.09 -28.63
N ALA A 551 -18.66 26.59 -28.71
CA ALA A 551 -18.21 27.52 -29.73
C ALA A 551 -16.68 27.45 -29.90
N SER A 552 -16.20 27.79 -31.08
CA SER A 552 -14.76 27.91 -31.37
C SER A 552 -14.53 29.08 -32.34
N GLY A 553 -13.36 29.74 -32.21
CA GLY A 553 -12.96 30.88 -33.06
C GLY A 553 -11.94 31.76 -32.38
N THR A 554 -11.62 32.88 -33.00
CA THR A 554 -10.78 33.93 -32.42
C THR A 554 -11.53 34.75 -31.38
N HIS A 555 -10.81 35.53 -30.58
CA HIS A 555 -11.40 36.44 -29.59
C HIS A 555 -12.49 37.35 -30.21
N GLU A 556 -12.19 37.99 -31.34
CA GLU A 556 -13.11 38.91 -32.01
C GLU A 556 -14.37 38.19 -32.58
N GLU A 557 -14.20 36.98 -33.10
CA GLU A 557 -15.30 36.17 -33.60
C GLU A 557 -16.22 35.72 -32.47
N LEU A 558 -15.66 35.23 -31.37
CA LEU A 558 -16.41 34.74 -30.23
C LEU A 558 -17.16 35.84 -29.49
N LEU A 559 -16.65 37.06 -29.44
CA LEU A 559 -17.38 38.20 -28.93
C LEU A 559 -18.65 38.48 -29.72
N LYS A 560 -18.67 38.16 -31.01
CA LYS A 560 -19.84 38.38 -31.90
C LYS A 560 -20.78 37.18 -31.89
N THR A 561 -20.25 35.96 -31.84
CA THR A 561 -21.02 34.73 -32.11
C THR A 561 -21.39 33.93 -30.85
N SER A 562 -20.63 34.02 -29.75
CA SER A 562 -20.86 33.24 -28.55
C SER A 562 -21.38 34.08 -27.38
N GLY A 563 -22.61 33.83 -26.97
CA GLY A 563 -23.20 34.49 -25.78
C GLY A 563 -22.46 34.14 -24.50
N ILE A 564 -22.06 32.87 -24.34
CA ILE A 564 -21.31 32.39 -23.17
C ILE A 564 -19.95 33.09 -23.06
N TYR A 565 -19.22 33.22 -24.18
CA TYR A 565 -17.91 33.87 -24.18
C TYR A 565 -18.03 35.37 -23.85
N ARG A 566 -19.01 36.02 -24.42
CA ARG A 566 -19.27 37.46 -24.18
C ARG A 566 -19.62 37.73 -22.74
N GLU A 567 -20.53 36.95 -22.13
CA GLU A 567 -20.92 37.08 -20.73
C GLU A 567 -19.72 36.93 -19.80
N VAL A 568 -18.86 35.93 -20.03
CA VAL A 568 -17.64 35.73 -19.24
C VAL A 568 -16.67 36.90 -19.41
N TYR A 569 -16.49 37.41 -20.63
CA TYR A 569 -15.61 38.53 -20.92
C TYR A 569 -16.11 39.81 -20.24
N GLU A 570 -17.42 40.15 -20.40
CA GLU A 570 -18.03 41.33 -19.82
C GLU A 570 -18.00 41.28 -18.27
N SER A 571 -18.25 40.12 -17.67
CA SER A 571 -18.18 39.95 -16.21
C SER A 571 -16.78 40.20 -15.65
N GLN A 572 -15.73 39.82 -16.41
CA GLN A 572 -14.34 40.01 -16.00
C GLN A 572 -13.80 41.41 -16.28
N THR A 573 -14.36 42.09 -17.27
CA THR A 573 -13.93 43.43 -17.66
C THR A 573 -14.67 44.49 -16.83
N ASN A 574 -15.97 44.35 -16.64
CA ASN A 574 -16.78 45.31 -15.90
C ASN A 574 -16.67 45.18 -14.36
N GLY A 575 -16.31 43.97 -13.86
CA GLY A 575 -16.07 43.73 -12.42
C GLY A 575 -14.75 44.31 -11.90
N GLY A 576 -13.85 44.78 -12.80
CA GLY A 576 -12.60 45.46 -12.45
C GLY A 576 -12.73 46.93 -12.07
N ASP A 577 -13.80 47.60 -12.49
CA ASP A 577 -13.99 49.02 -12.26
C ASP A 577 -14.73 49.39 -10.94
N GLU A 578 -15.31 48.40 -10.25
CA GLU A 578 -15.98 48.66 -8.96
C GLU A 578 -15.08 48.53 -7.72
N ASN A 579 -13.79 48.13 -7.87
CA ASN A 579 -12.85 47.98 -6.75
C ASN A 579 -11.49 48.69 -7.00
N ALA A 580 -11.45 49.78 -7.77
CA ALA A 580 -10.29 50.64 -7.93
C ALA A 580 -10.29 51.82 -6.94
#